data_9cb15482dc7f7f3fd8654377a7de7357
#
_entry.id   9cb15482dc7f7f3fd8654377a7de7357
#
_cell.length_a   1.000
_cell.length_b   1.000
_cell.length_c   1.000
_cell.angle_alpha   90.00
_cell.angle_beta   90.00
_cell.angle_gamma   90.00
#
_symmetry.space_group_name_H-M   'P 1'
#
loop_
_entity.id
_entity.type
_entity.pdbx_description
1 polymer ?
#
loop_
_entity_poly.entity_id
_entity_poly.type
_entity_poly.pdbx_seq_one_letter_code
_entity_poly.pdbx_strand_id
1 'polypeptide(L)'
;MSEMPSIYVHDYLLKSGTALNAVSQRRVFAGALLCVNGGYGCVHPWPEFGDAPVEEQLRLLAEGITTPVTEMALRCAEIDGAARRAGVSLFEGLSIPRSHYSWSFAAETEPQMQRVMEEGWGAIKAKGFANYGETIRFLEGCAKRFETQGVRLRVDFNGVLDRMTFEKFVEFMPLRIYRALDFVEDPFPYEAEAWEAIRRRWGVALALDKGWKSGTHGFDAVVVKPARRDWRVVAEKHPEKRLVMTSAMDHALGQMFAAYEAATAAAAGYTLDYCGLCTEHLFAKDAFFERVTSHGGYLAADHSGGGLGFGEVLDGLPWRRLV
;
A
#
# COMPACT_ATOMS: atom_id res chain seq x y z
N MET A 1 7.53 -35.35 11.29
CA MET A 1 7.99 -33.98 10.98
C MET A 1 7.84 -33.85 9.48
N SER A 2 6.93 -33.02 8.99
CA SER A 2 6.87 -32.73 7.54
C SER A 2 8.15 -31.96 7.19
N GLU A 3 8.88 -32.43 6.18
CA GLU A 3 10.01 -31.68 5.61
C GLU A 3 9.53 -30.28 5.21
N MET A 4 10.28 -29.25 5.59
CA MET A 4 10.00 -27.91 5.09
C MET A 4 10.12 -27.92 3.56
N PRO A 5 9.19 -27.27 2.84
CA PRO A 5 9.29 -27.20 1.39
C PRO A 5 10.56 -26.47 1.00
N SER A 6 11.19 -26.87 -0.11
CA SER A 6 12.32 -26.13 -0.66
C SER A 6 11.90 -24.70 -1.01
N ILE A 7 12.65 -23.73 -0.51
CA ILE A 7 12.45 -22.31 -0.76
C ILE A 7 13.57 -21.82 -1.65
N TYR A 8 13.23 -21.19 -2.76
CA TYR A 8 14.17 -20.50 -3.62
C TYR A 8 13.92 -19.00 -3.54
N VAL A 9 14.96 -18.21 -3.75
CA VAL A 9 14.89 -16.75 -3.66
C VAL A 9 15.58 -16.10 -4.85
N HIS A 10 15.07 -14.92 -5.23
CA HIS A 10 15.68 -14.01 -6.16
C HIS A 10 15.73 -12.61 -5.53
N ASP A 11 16.94 -12.07 -5.32
CA ASP A 11 17.12 -10.75 -4.72
C ASP A 11 16.88 -9.65 -5.75
N TYR A 12 16.22 -8.56 -5.38
CA TYR A 12 15.95 -7.43 -6.26
C TYR A 12 16.23 -6.08 -5.59
N LEU A 13 16.38 -5.04 -6.41
CA LEU A 13 16.50 -3.65 -5.97
C LEU A 13 15.48 -2.80 -6.73
N LEU A 14 14.55 -2.16 -6.00
CA LEU A 14 13.68 -1.14 -6.56
C LEU A 14 14.32 0.24 -6.41
N LYS A 15 14.11 1.11 -7.41
CA LYS A 15 14.57 2.50 -7.38
C LYS A 15 13.39 3.44 -7.54
N SER A 16 13.27 4.43 -6.67
CA SER A 16 12.26 5.49 -6.77
C SER A 16 12.89 6.84 -7.11
N GLY A 17 12.12 7.71 -7.75
CA GLY A 17 12.55 9.08 -8.07
C GLY A 17 12.69 9.97 -6.84
N THR A 18 11.97 9.68 -5.75
CA THR A 18 12.00 10.42 -4.47
C THR A 18 11.86 9.46 -3.29
N ALA A 19 12.00 10.00 -2.07
CA ALA A 19 11.60 9.29 -0.86
C ALA A 19 10.10 8.90 -0.91
N LEU A 20 9.78 7.70 -0.48
CA LEU A 20 8.41 7.15 -0.52
C LEU A 20 7.65 7.32 0.81
N ASN A 21 8.31 7.86 1.83
CA ASN A 21 7.71 8.16 3.14
C ASN A 21 8.32 9.42 3.75
N ALA A 22 7.72 9.94 4.82
CA ALA A 22 8.18 11.15 5.49
C ALA A 22 9.34 10.91 6.48
N VAL A 23 9.68 9.64 6.77
CA VAL A 23 10.65 9.27 7.81
C VAL A 23 12.07 9.10 7.26
N SER A 24 12.21 8.74 5.98
CA SER A 24 13.47 8.36 5.35
C SER A 24 13.65 9.02 3.98
N GLN A 25 14.91 9.30 3.64
CA GLN A 25 15.31 9.79 2.31
C GLN A 25 15.76 8.66 1.37
N ARG A 26 15.51 7.41 1.74
CA ARG A 26 15.90 6.23 0.96
C ARG A 26 15.17 6.21 -0.39
N ARG A 27 15.91 5.88 -1.46
CA ARG A 27 15.42 5.78 -2.84
C ARG A 27 15.74 4.43 -3.49
N VAL A 28 16.46 3.57 -2.79
CA VAL A 28 16.80 2.21 -3.22
C VAL A 28 16.31 1.24 -2.16
N PHE A 29 15.52 0.28 -2.58
CA PHE A 29 14.82 -0.65 -1.68
C PHE A 29 15.20 -2.08 -2.06
N ALA A 30 15.89 -2.76 -1.16
CA ALA A 30 16.24 -4.16 -1.31
C ALA A 30 15.06 -5.04 -0.86
N GLY A 31 14.81 -6.09 -1.62
CA GLY A 31 13.82 -7.11 -1.31
C GLY A 31 14.18 -8.44 -1.97
N ALA A 32 13.34 -9.44 -1.78
CA ALA A 32 13.50 -10.74 -2.42
C ALA A 32 12.13 -11.29 -2.88
N LEU A 33 12.12 -11.96 -4.03
CA LEU A 33 11.04 -12.84 -4.41
C LEU A 33 11.30 -14.22 -3.84
N LEU A 34 10.25 -14.89 -3.39
CA LEU A 34 10.27 -16.30 -2.97
C LEU A 34 9.64 -17.15 -4.07
N CYS A 35 10.20 -18.35 -4.28
CA CYS A 35 9.53 -19.42 -5.01
C CYS A 35 9.40 -20.64 -4.09
N VAL A 36 8.16 -21.06 -3.83
CA VAL A 36 7.82 -22.18 -2.94
C VAL A 36 6.78 -23.05 -3.63
N ASN A 37 7.12 -24.31 -3.90
CA ASN A 37 6.22 -25.27 -4.57
C ASN A 37 5.60 -24.73 -5.89
N GLY A 38 6.37 -23.95 -6.67
CA GLY A 38 5.94 -23.36 -7.92
C GLY A 38 5.02 -22.15 -7.79
N GLY A 39 4.88 -21.58 -6.60
CA GLY A 39 4.21 -20.31 -6.37
C GLY A 39 5.17 -19.25 -5.88
N TYR A 40 4.80 -17.98 -6.05
CA TYR A 40 5.69 -16.85 -5.83
C TYR A 40 5.16 -15.90 -4.78
N GLY A 41 6.06 -15.33 -3.96
CA GLY A 41 5.77 -14.33 -2.95
C GLY A 41 6.81 -13.23 -2.93
N CYS A 42 6.52 -12.13 -2.23
CA CYS A 42 7.37 -10.96 -2.17
C CYS A 42 7.76 -10.62 -0.72
N VAL A 43 9.04 -10.58 -0.43
CA VAL A 43 9.62 -10.11 0.84
C VAL A 43 10.18 -8.71 0.61
N HIS A 44 9.46 -7.68 1.09
CA HIS A 44 9.84 -6.28 0.95
C HIS A 44 9.82 -5.57 2.29
N PRO A 45 10.94 -5.55 3.03
CA PRO A 45 11.00 -4.92 4.34
C PRO A 45 11.16 -3.40 4.26
N TRP A 46 10.64 -2.73 5.28
CA TRP A 46 10.80 -1.30 5.51
C TRP A 46 11.53 -1.08 6.85
N PRO A 47 12.89 -1.11 6.87
CA PRO A 47 13.67 -0.97 8.11
C PRO A 47 13.38 0.31 8.88
N GLU A 48 13.04 1.41 8.19
CA GLU A 48 12.63 2.66 8.82
C GLU A 48 11.31 2.57 9.61
N PHE A 49 10.55 1.50 9.43
CA PHE A 49 9.32 1.20 10.17
C PHE A 49 9.47 -0.01 11.11
N GLY A 50 10.71 -0.45 11.33
CA GLY A 50 11.05 -1.48 12.32
C GLY A 50 11.16 -2.90 11.76
N ASP A 51 11.09 -3.11 10.44
CA ASP A 51 11.39 -4.41 9.86
C ASP A 51 12.89 -4.70 9.90
N ALA A 52 13.26 -5.94 10.13
CA ALA A 52 14.62 -6.38 9.87
C ALA A 52 14.96 -6.25 8.37
N PRO A 53 16.23 -5.95 7.99
CA PRO A 53 16.66 -5.95 6.60
C PRO A 53 16.38 -7.28 5.90
N VAL A 54 16.34 -7.27 4.54
CA VAL A 54 15.95 -8.46 3.76
C VAL A 54 16.88 -9.66 4.03
N GLU A 55 18.15 -9.45 4.22
CA GLU A 55 19.12 -10.49 4.53
C GLU A 55 18.78 -11.20 5.85
N GLU A 56 18.40 -10.44 6.86
CA GLU A 56 17.99 -10.97 8.16
C GLU A 56 16.61 -11.65 8.07
N GLN A 57 15.67 -11.12 7.30
CA GLN A 57 14.39 -11.77 7.01
C GLN A 57 14.61 -13.16 6.41
N LEU A 58 15.50 -13.26 5.42
CA LEU A 58 15.79 -14.54 4.75
C LEU A 58 16.58 -15.50 5.65
N ARG A 59 17.50 -14.99 6.48
CA ARG A 59 18.23 -15.81 7.45
C ARG A 59 17.25 -16.45 8.46
N LEU A 60 16.36 -15.67 9.04
CA LEU A 60 15.33 -16.18 9.95
C LEU A 60 14.44 -17.22 9.28
N LEU A 61 14.02 -16.92 8.04
CA LEU A 61 13.19 -17.86 7.26
C LEU A 61 13.91 -19.20 7.01
N ALA A 62 15.22 -19.17 6.73
CA ALA A 62 16.03 -20.38 6.56
C ALA A 62 16.13 -21.21 7.86
N GLU A 63 16.00 -20.57 9.02
CA GLU A 63 15.94 -21.22 10.33
C GLU A 63 14.52 -21.66 10.74
N GLY A 64 13.53 -21.48 9.85
CA GLY A 64 12.12 -21.80 10.12
C GLY A 64 11.40 -20.76 10.98
N ILE A 65 11.98 -19.58 11.15
CA ILE A 65 11.40 -18.46 11.91
C ILE A 65 10.77 -17.47 10.91
N THR A 66 9.47 -17.24 11.04
CA THR A 66 8.77 -16.26 10.22
C THR A 66 8.67 -14.90 10.92
N THR A 67 8.68 -13.86 10.12
CA THR A 67 8.31 -12.49 10.49
C THR A 67 6.97 -12.14 9.82
N PRO A 68 6.27 -11.06 10.19
CA PRO A 68 5.04 -10.69 9.49
C PRO A 68 5.21 -10.55 7.97
N VAL A 69 6.37 -10.07 7.50
CA VAL A 69 6.67 -9.91 6.08
C VAL A 69 6.86 -11.26 5.39
N THR A 70 7.66 -12.15 5.97
CA THR A 70 7.91 -13.48 5.38
C THR A 70 6.71 -14.41 5.51
N GLU A 71 5.90 -14.29 6.56
CA GLU A 71 4.64 -15.04 6.71
C GLU A 71 3.67 -14.71 5.58
N MET A 72 3.49 -13.41 5.29
CA MET A 72 2.60 -12.99 4.21
C MET A 72 3.17 -13.30 2.82
N ALA A 73 4.49 -13.28 2.65
CA ALA A 73 5.14 -13.72 1.42
C ALA A 73 4.95 -15.23 1.17
N LEU A 74 5.04 -16.07 2.20
CA LEU A 74 4.76 -17.50 2.11
C LEU A 74 3.29 -17.77 1.79
N ARG A 75 2.37 -17.05 2.44
CA ARG A 75 0.94 -17.10 2.14
C ARG A 75 0.65 -16.72 0.68
N CYS A 76 1.28 -15.65 0.20
CA CYS A 76 1.20 -15.24 -1.21
C CYS A 76 1.64 -16.39 -2.13
N ALA A 77 2.80 -16.99 -1.86
CA ALA A 77 3.34 -18.09 -2.64
C ALA A 77 2.44 -19.34 -2.63
N GLU A 78 1.81 -19.65 -1.50
CA GLU A 78 0.85 -20.76 -1.40
C GLU A 78 -0.36 -20.54 -2.31
N ILE A 79 -0.98 -19.35 -2.23
CA ILE A 79 -2.16 -18.97 -3.02
C ILE A 79 -1.81 -18.94 -4.51
N ASP A 80 -0.70 -18.27 -4.87
CA ASP A 80 -0.23 -18.18 -6.26
C ASP A 80 0.09 -19.55 -6.84
N GLY A 81 0.78 -20.40 -6.07
CA GLY A 81 1.15 -21.75 -6.50
C GLY A 81 -0.07 -22.66 -6.70
N ALA A 82 -1.09 -22.55 -5.88
CA ALA A 82 -2.34 -23.30 -6.06
C ALA A 82 -3.03 -22.90 -7.38
N ALA A 83 -3.12 -21.61 -7.69
CA ALA A 83 -3.72 -21.13 -8.94
C ALA A 83 -2.87 -21.53 -10.18
N ARG A 84 -1.54 -21.44 -10.10
CA ARG A 84 -0.63 -21.90 -11.20
C ARG A 84 -0.77 -23.38 -11.48
N ARG A 85 -0.83 -24.22 -10.46
CA ARG A 85 -1.06 -25.67 -10.65
C ARG A 85 -2.44 -25.98 -11.25
N ALA A 86 -3.44 -25.15 -10.97
CA ALA A 86 -4.76 -25.25 -11.59
C ALA A 86 -4.82 -24.64 -13.01
N GLY A 87 -3.77 -23.94 -13.45
CA GLY A 87 -3.72 -23.28 -14.74
C GLY A 87 -4.64 -22.07 -14.87
N VAL A 88 -5.01 -21.44 -13.74
CA VAL A 88 -5.97 -20.31 -13.70
C VAL A 88 -5.29 -19.02 -13.21
N SER A 89 -5.81 -17.88 -13.63
CA SER A 89 -5.43 -16.57 -13.07
C SER A 89 -6.15 -16.37 -11.73
N LEU A 90 -5.46 -15.77 -10.74
CA LEU A 90 -6.10 -15.37 -9.48
C LEU A 90 -7.14 -14.26 -9.65
N PHE A 91 -7.12 -13.56 -10.77
CA PHE A 91 -8.08 -12.50 -11.08
C PHE A 91 -9.28 -12.97 -11.90
N GLU A 92 -9.38 -14.26 -12.21
CA GLU A 92 -10.51 -14.78 -12.96
C GLU A 92 -11.83 -14.57 -12.20
N GLY A 93 -12.78 -13.88 -12.82
CA GLY A 93 -14.08 -13.53 -12.21
C GLY A 93 -14.01 -12.47 -11.10
N LEU A 94 -12.86 -11.89 -10.82
CA LEU A 94 -12.69 -10.82 -9.83
C LEU A 94 -12.54 -9.44 -10.51
N SER A 95 -13.01 -8.40 -9.81
CA SER A 95 -12.78 -7.01 -10.18
C SER A 95 -11.91 -6.33 -9.15
N ILE A 96 -10.78 -5.76 -9.58
CA ILE A 96 -9.89 -5.01 -8.69
C ILE A 96 -10.58 -3.71 -8.31
N PRO A 97 -10.73 -3.38 -7.01
CA PRO A 97 -11.35 -2.16 -6.57
C PRO A 97 -10.57 -0.92 -6.99
N ARG A 98 -11.30 0.17 -7.17
CA ARG A 98 -10.73 1.45 -7.58
C ARG A 98 -9.79 2.01 -6.53
N SER A 99 -8.68 2.62 -6.98
CA SER A 99 -7.63 3.19 -6.13
C SER A 99 -7.56 4.70 -6.19
N HIS A 100 -6.97 5.32 -5.17
CA HIS A 100 -6.53 6.70 -5.23
C HIS A 100 -5.24 6.82 -6.06
N TYR A 101 -4.99 8.00 -6.61
CA TYR A 101 -3.71 8.35 -7.21
C TYR A 101 -2.66 8.60 -6.11
N SER A 102 -1.56 7.87 -6.16
CA SER A 102 -0.43 8.05 -5.24
C SER A 102 0.46 9.19 -5.75
N TRP A 103 0.40 10.35 -5.09
CA TRP A 103 1.13 11.54 -5.52
C TRP A 103 2.64 11.39 -5.33
N SER A 104 3.42 11.69 -6.38
CA SER A 104 4.88 11.69 -6.34
C SER A 104 5.43 13.11 -6.38
N PHE A 105 6.17 13.52 -5.35
CA PHE A 105 6.87 14.82 -5.36
C PHE A 105 8.17 14.79 -6.17
N ALA A 106 8.54 13.65 -6.78
CA ALA A 106 9.65 13.57 -7.73
C ALA A 106 9.24 13.97 -9.15
N ALA A 107 7.96 13.82 -9.48
CA ALA A 107 7.42 14.18 -10.79
C ALA A 107 6.90 15.63 -10.78
N GLU A 108 6.87 16.25 -11.96
CA GLU A 108 6.30 17.58 -12.12
C GLU A 108 4.82 17.60 -11.71
N THR A 109 4.41 18.69 -11.09
CA THR A 109 3.05 18.84 -10.54
C THR A 109 1.98 18.87 -11.63
N GLU A 110 2.18 19.69 -12.68
CA GLU A 110 1.14 19.89 -13.70
C GLU A 110 0.81 18.63 -14.50
N PRO A 111 1.76 17.80 -14.97
CA PRO A 111 1.45 16.54 -15.60
C PRO A 111 0.65 15.58 -14.71
N GLN A 112 0.93 15.54 -13.41
CA GLN A 112 0.15 14.71 -12.47
C GLN A 112 -1.26 15.27 -12.29
N MET A 113 -1.42 16.60 -12.15
CA MET A 113 -2.74 17.25 -12.07
C MET A 113 -3.57 16.95 -13.32
N GLN A 114 -2.94 17.08 -14.49
CA GLN A 114 -3.60 16.79 -15.77
C GLN A 114 -4.02 15.31 -15.84
N ARG A 115 -3.12 14.39 -15.48
CA ARG A 115 -3.41 12.95 -15.45
C ARG A 115 -4.60 12.62 -14.54
N VAL A 116 -4.63 13.19 -13.33
CA VAL A 116 -5.74 12.98 -12.39
C VAL A 116 -7.08 13.41 -13.01
N MET A 117 -7.11 14.54 -13.72
CA MET A 117 -8.33 15.06 -14.36
C MET A 117 -8.74 14.26 -15.58
N GLU A 118 -7.82 14.02 -16.50
CA GLU A 118 -8.12 13.37 -17.80
C GLU A 118 -8.51 11.91 -17.64
N GLU A 119 -7.85 11.19 -16.75
CA GLU A 119 -8.17 9.79 -16.44
C GLU A 119 -9.34 9.66 -15.44
N GLY A 120 -9.81 10.75 -14.84
CA GLY A 120 -10.96 10.76 -13.95
C GLY A 120 -10.71 10.11 -12.59
N TRP A 121 -9.53 10.25 -11.99
CA TRP A 121 -9.26 9.73 -10.66
C TRP A 121 -10.20 10.36 -9.62
N GLY A 122 -10.80 9.54 -8.74
CA GLY A 122 -11.75 10.01 -7.72
C GLY A 122 -11.14 10.38 -6.39
N ALA A 123 -9.87 10.07 -6.16
CA ALA A 123 -9.13 10.47 -4.97
C ALA A 123 -7.63 10.56 -5.26
N ILE A 124 -6.92 11.41 -4.52
CA ILE A 124 -5.46 11.47 -4.48
C ILE A 124 -4.97 11.27 -3.04
N LYS A 125 -3.80 10.66 -2.87
CA LYS A 125 -3.10 10.56 -1.59
C LYS A 125 -1.70 11.12 -1.73
N ALA A 126 -1.34 12.10 -0.92
CA ALA A 126 -0.03 12.72 -0.87
C ALA A 126 0.62 12.51 0.50
N LYS A 127 1.94 12.53 0.55
CA LYS A 127 2.68 12.60 1.82
C LYS A 127 2.58 14.00 2.40
N GLY A 128 2.33 14.10 3.70
CA GLY A 128 2.38 15.34 4.44
C GLY A 128 3.82 15.74 4.76
N PHE A 129 4.07 17.04 4.87
CA PHE A 129 5.35 17.59 5.29
C PHE A 129 5.36 17.85 6.79
N ALA A 130 6.53 17.76 7.44
CA ALA A 130 6.70 18.18 8.83
C ALA A 130 6.35 19.66 9.02
N ASN A 131 6.63 20.50 8.02
CA ASN A 131 6.07 21.85 7.92
C ASN A 131 4.64 21.76 7.37
N TYR A 132 3.64 21.75 8.26
CA TYR A 132 2.24 21.65 7.85
C TYR A 132 1.76 22.76 6.91
N GLY A 133 2.38 23.94 6.94
CA GLY A 133 2.06 25.03 6.00
C GLY A 133 2.35 24.68 4.55
N GLU A 134 3.36 23.83 4.29
CA GLU A 134 3.64 23.32 2.94
C GLU A 134 2.55 22.32 2.51
N THR A 135 2.12 21.47 3.44
CA THR A 135 1.02 20.55 3.20
C THR A 135 -0.28 21.30 2.87
N ILE A 136 -0.60 22.36 3.62
CA ILE A 136 -1.78 23.20 3.36
C ILE A 136 -1.69 23.83 1.97
N ARG A 137 -0.55 24.45 1.59
CA ARG A 137 -0.38 25.06 0.25
C ARG A 137 -0.58 24.04 -0.88
N PHE A 138 -0.02 22.85 -0.73
CA PHE A 138 -0.19 21.78 -1.71
C PHE A 138 -1.65 21.33 -1.81
N LEU A 139 -2.30 21.03 -0.68
CA LEU A 139 -3.70 20.59 -0.65
C LEU A 139 -4.66 21.67 -1.16
N GLU A 140 -4.37 22.94 -0.91
CA GLU A 140 -5.19 24.05 -1.42
C GLU A 140 -5.10 24.15 -2.95
N GLY A 141 -3.90 23.97 -3.53
CA GLY A 141 -3.72 23.86 -4.98
C GLY A 141 -4.54 22.71 -5.57
N CYS A 142 -4.49 21.53 -4.95
CA CYS A 142 -5.30 20.37 -5.36
C CYS A 142 -6.80 20.63 -5.21
N ALA A 143 -7.24 21.13 -4.05
CA ALA A 143 -8.66 21.40 -3.79
C ALA A 143 -9.24 22.44 -4.78
N LYS A 144 -8.45 23.44 -5.16
CA LYS A 144 -8.84 24.42 -6.19
C LYS A 144 -8.90 23.77 -7.57
N ARG A 145 -7.89 22.99 -7.95
CA ARG A 145 -7.78 22.36 -9.28
C ARG A 145 -8.88 21.34 -9.54
N PHE A 146 -9.25 20.58 -8.52
CA PHE A 146 -10.20 19.46 -8.63
C PHE A 146 -11.61 19.76 -8.12
N GLU A 147 -11.93 21.02 -7.84
CA GLU A 147 -13.20 21.44 -7.22
C GLU A 147 -14.43 20.91 -8.00
N THR A 148 -14.39 20.97 -9.32
CA THR A 148 -15.50 20.55 -10.17
C THR A 148 -15.61 19.04 -10.38
N GLN A 149 -14.51 18.30 -10.21
CA GLN A 149 -14.46 16.84 -10.35
C GLN A 149 -14.79 16.10 -9.05
N GLY A 150 -14.82 16.79 -7.91
CA GLY A 150 -15.08 16.19 -6.61
C GLY A 150 -14.01 15.19 -6.15
N VAL A 151 -12.76 15.37 -6.59
CA VAL A 151 -11.65 14.49 -6.20
C VAL A 151 -11.40 14.62 -4.71
N ARG A 152 -11.40 13.49 -3.99
CA ARG A 152 -11.13 13.44 -2.55
C ARG A 152 -9.63 13.54 -2.27
N LEU A 153 -9.28 14.29 -1.24
CA LEU A 153 -7.88 14.49 -0.82
C LEU A 153 -7.57 13.63 0.39
N ARG A 154 -6.46 12.93 0.35
CA ARG A 154 -5.89 12.15 1.45
C ARG A 154 -4.48 12.62 1.72
N VAL A 155 -4.11 12.76 2.97
CA VAL A 155 -2.74 13.11 3.37
C VAL A 155 -2.23 12.12 4.41
N ASP A 156 -0.98 11.66 4.23
CA ASP A 156 -0.33 10.70 5.11
C ASP A 156 0.93 11.35 5.70
N PHE A 157 0.89 11.61 7.00
CA PHE A 157 2.02 12.20 7.72
C PHE A 157 3.01 11.15 8.23
N ASN A 158 2.71 9.87 8.16
CA ASN A 158 3.55 8.79 8.69
C ASN A 158 3.94 8.96 10.19
N GLY A 159 3.15 9.70 10.96
CA GLY A 159 3.39 9.95 12.38
C GLY A 159 4.46 10.99 12.69
N VAL A 160 4.85 11.84 11.71
CA VAL A 160 5.96 12.81 11.90
C VAL A 160 5.57 14.08 12.64
N LEU A 161 4.28 14.39 12.76
CA LEU A 161 3.84 15.52 13.56
C LEU A 161 3.76 15.15 15.04
N ASP A 162 3.71 16.14 15.90
CA ASP A 162 3.16 16.02 17.24
C ASP A 162 1.68 16.43 17.26
N ARG A 163 0.99 16.14 18.35
CA ARG A 163 -0.42 16.45 18.51
C ARG A 163 -0.71 17.95 18.34
N MET A 164 0.10 18.84 18.95
CA MET A 164 -0.13 20.28 18.89
C MET A 164 0.05 20.83 17.47
N THR A 165 1.06 20.34 16.74
CA THR A 165 1.30 20.69 15.35
C THR A 165 0.16 20.22 14.45
N PHE A 166 -0.38 19.03 14.70
CA PHE A 166 -1.53 18.52 13.95
C PHE A 166 -2.81 19.34 14.26
N GLU A 167 -3.05 19.71 15.53
CA GLU A 167 -4.19 20.57 15.87
C GLU A 167 -4.09 21.92 15.13
N LYS A 168 -2.89 22.52 15.02
CA LYS A 168 -2.67 23.73 14.22
C LYS A 168 -2.91 23.50 12.72
N PHE A 169 -2.45 22.35 12.17
CA PHE A 169 -2.75 22.00 10.78
C PHE A 169 -4.26 22.02 10.51
N VAL A 170 -5.06 21.43 11.40
CA VAL A 170 -6.53 21.40 11.25
C VAL A 170 -7.14 22.79 11.46
N GLU A 171 -6.69 23.52 12.48
CA GLU A 171 -7.19 24.87 12.80
C GLU A 171 -6.98 25.88 11.66
N PHE A 172 -5.80 25.82 11.01
CA PHE A 172 -5.46 26.73 9.91
C PHE A 172 -5.84 26.20 8.52
N MET A 173 -6.50 25.05 8.46
CA MET A 173 -6.91 24.46 7.19
C MET A 173 -8.04 25.27 6.54
N PRO A 174 -7.86 25.78 5.30
CA PRO A 174 -8.93 26.44 4.56
C PRO A 174 -10.17 25.56 4.36
N LEU A 175 -11.35 26.14 4.42
CA LEU A 175 -12.63 25.43 4.28
C LEU A 175 -12.71 24.62 2.97
N ARG A 176 -12.06 25.08 1.89
CA ARG A 176 -12.01 24.35 0.62
C ARG A 176 -11.29 23.03 0.77
N ILE A 177 -10.17 22.98 1.48
CA ILE A 177 -9.47 21.71 1.76
C ILE A 177 -10.35 20.83 2.63
N TYR A 178 -10.91 21.37 3.69
CA TYR A 178 -11.77 20.62 4.61
C TYR A 178 -12.91 19.90 3.91
N ARG A 179 -13.54 20.57 2.92
CA ARG A 179 -14.62 19.98 2.11
C ARG A 179 -14.17 18.85 1.19
N ALA A 180 -12.93 18.91 0.69
CA ALA A 180 -12.34 17.92 -0.21
C ALA A 180 -11.61 16.80 0.56
N LEU A 181 -11.28 17.03 1.84
CA LEU A 181 -10.49 16.10 2.66
C LEU A 181 -11.32 14.84 2.95
N ASP A 182 -10.77 13.70 2.59
CA ASP A 182 -11.35 12.39 2.86
C ASP A 182 -10.93 11.87 4.24
N PHE A 183 -9.61 11.86 4.48
CA PHE A 183 -9.04 11.56 5.79
C PHE A 183 -7.57 12.01 5.88
N VAL A 184 -7.07 12.05 7.11
CA VAL A 184 -5.64 12.17 7.43
C VAL A 184 -5.14 10.84 7.99
N GLU A 185 -4.10 10.27 7.38
CA GLU A 185 -3.48 9.02 7.80
C GLU A 185 -2.28 9.30 8.69
N ASP A 186 -2.20 8.59 9.82
CA ASP A 186 -1.12 8.64 10.79
C ASP A 186 -0.59 10.08 11.05
N PRO A 187 -1.42 11.02 11.54
CA PRO A 187 -1.00 12.42 11.72
C PRO A 187 0.16 12.56 12.71
N PHE A 188 0.12 11.84 13.82
CA PHE A 188 1.14 11.76 14.86
C PHE A 188 1.10 10.35 15.48
N PRO A 189 2.08 9.95 16.33
CA PRO A 189 2.08 8.63 16.95
C PRO A 189 0.72 8.28 17.53
N TYR A 190 0.24 7.06 17.25
CA TYR A 190 -1.11 6.66 17.62
C TYR A 190 -1.31 6.68 19.16
N GLU A 191 -2.27 7.47 19.59
CA GLU A 191 -2.79 7.56 20.95
C GLU A 191 -4.32 7.64 20.87
N ALA A 192 -5.01 6.59 21.30
CA ALA A 192 -6.44 6.40 21.07
C ALA A 192 -7.30 7.59 21.55
N GLU A 193 -7.10 8.03 22.80
CA GLU A 193 -7.87 9.13 23.41
C GLU A 193 -7.57 10.47 22.73
N ALA A 194 -6.29 10.70 22.34
CA ALA A 194 -5.91 11.93 21.66
C ALA A 194 -6.50 11.99 20.23
N TRP A 195 -6.48 10.88 19.52
CA TRP A 195 -7.09 10.78 18.20
C TRP A 195 -8.61 10.96 18.27
N GLU A 196 -9.26 10.29 19.22
CA GLU A 196 -10.71 10.43 19.44
C GLU A 196 -11.11 11.86 19.82
N ALA A 197 -10.34 12.54 20.68
CA ALA A 197 -10.60 13.93 21.04
C ALA A 197 -10.52 14.88 19.84
N ILE A 198 -9.54 14.67 18.95
CA ILE A 198 -9.38 15.45 17.72
C ILE A 198 -10.55 15.21 16.76
N ARG A 199 -10.93 13.94 16.53
CA ARG A 199 -12.06 13.61 15.68
C ARG A 199 -13.35 14.30 16.16
N ARG A 200 -13.61 14.25 17.46
CA ARG A 200 -14.81 14.91 18.07
C ARG A 200 -14.76 16.41 17.97
N ARG A 201 -13.60 17.01 18.21
CA ARG A 201 -13.44 18.46 18.22
C ARG A 201 -13.53 19.07 16.83
N TRP A 202 -12.86 18.46 15.85
CA TRP A 202 -12.62 19.05 14.53
C TRP A 202 -13.44 18.40 13.41
N GLY A 203 -14.03 17.24 13.63
CA GLY A 203 -14.78 16.50 12.62
C GLY A 203 -13.92 15.99 11.45
N VAL A 204 -12.59 15.92 11.64
CA VAL A 204 -11.66 15.40 10.64
C VAL A 204 -11.56 13.89 10.76
N ALA A 205 -11.79 13.17 9.67
CA ALA A 205 -11.62 11.72 9.64
C ALA A 205 -10.13 11.34 9.71
N LEU A 206 -9.81 10.35 10.55
CA LEU A 206 -8.46 9.82 10.72
C LEU A 206 -8.39 8.39 10.20
N ALA A 207 -7.25 8.04 9.58
CA ALA A 207 -6.96 6.69 9.13
C ALA A 207 -5.72 6.13 9.84
N LEU A 208 -5.81 4.89 10.31
CA LEU A 208 -4.73 4.20 11.01
C LEU A 208 -4.05 3.19 10.08
N ASP A 209 -2.78 3.39 9.77
CA ASP A 209 -1.89 2.41 9.11
C ASP A 209 -0.98 1.71 10.14
N LYS A 210 -0.36 2.48 11.03
CA LYS A 210 0.62 1.99 11.99
C LYS A 210 0.03 1.81 13.38
N GLY A 211 0.58 0.87 14.13
CA GLY A 211 0.21 0.69 15.54
C GLY A 211 -1.12 -0.04 15.76
N TRP A 212 -1.73 -0.58 14.72
CA TRP A 212 -2.95 -1.35 14.87
C TRP A 212 -2.73 -2.58 15.78
N LYS A 213 -3.60 -2.74 16.76
CA LYS A 213 -3.68 -3.87 17.68
C LYS A 213 -5.16 -4.21 17.90
N SER A 214 -5.45 -5.38 18.44
CA SER A 214 -6.82 -5.65 18.91
C SER A 214 -7.24 -4.61 19.96
N GLY A 215 -8.44 -4.03 19.78
CA GLY A 215 -8.99 -2.99 20.68
C GLY A 215 -8.56 -1.56 20.37
N THR A 216 -7.80 -1.30 19.29
CA THR A 216 -7.54 0.09 18.86
C THR A 216 -8.83 0.78 18.44
N HIS A 217 -8.97 2.09 18.76
CA HIS A 217 -10.13 2.92 18.43
C HIS A 217 -9.70 4.37 18.15
N GLY A 218 -10.63 5.30 17.93
CA GLY A 218 -10.29 6.71 17.71
C GLY A 218 -9.93 7.04 16.24
N PHE A 219 -10.28 6.18 15.29
CA PHE A 219 -10.11 6.39 13.85
C PHE A 219 -11.37 6.03 13.07
N ASP A 220 -11.46 6.47 11.81
CA ASP A 220 -12.60 6.24 10.90
C ASP A 220 -12.30 5.21 9.83
N ALA A 221 -11.03 5.12 9.42
CA ALA A 221 -10.55 4.19 8.43
C ALA A 221 -9.34 3.42 8.92
N VAL A 222 -9.17 2.19 8.45
CA VAL A 222 -7.98 1.39 8.69
C VAL A 222 -7.31 1.06 7.35
N VAL A 223 -6.02 1.34 7.28
CA VAL A 223 -5.20 1.00 6.11
C VAL A 223 -4.59 -0.37 6.32
N VAL A 224 -4.82 -1.27 5.36
CA VAL A 224 -4.32 -2.65 5.43
C VAL A 224 -3.41 -2.93 4.25
N LYS A 225 -2.24 -3.46 4.57
CA LYS A 225 -1.25 -3.89 3.59
C LYS A 225 -1.17 -5.42 3.60
N PRO A 226 -1.71 -6.13 2.59
CA PRO A 226 -1.68 -7.59 2.54
C PRO A 226 -0.28 -8.20 2.60
N ALA A 227 0.75 -7.46 2.18
CA ALA A 227 2.14 -7.86 2.38
C ALA A 227 2.62 -7.90 3.84
N ARG A 228 1.78 -7.47 4.79
CA ARG A 228 2.12 -7.37 6.22
C ARG A 228 1.12 -8.03 7.14
N ARG A 229 -0.11 -8.21 6.68
CA ARG A 229 -1.21 -8.63 7.55
C ARG A 229 -2.41 -9.14 6.76
N ASP A 230 -3.05 -10.17 7.28
CA ASP A 230 -4.34 -10.62 6.74
C ASP A 230 -5.43 -9.58 7.04
N TRP A 231 -6.07 -9.07 5.99
CA TRP A 231 -7.14 -8.09 6.11
C TRP A 231 -8.38 -8.65 6.83
N ARG A 232 -8.60 -9.97 6.79
CA ARG A 232 -9.75 -10.64 7.43
C ARG A 232 -9.72 -10.43 8.93
N VAL A 233 -8.54 -10.51 9.54
CA VAL A 233 -8.33 -10.25 10.98
C VAL A 233 -8.69 -8.82 11.34
N VAL A 234 -8.37 -7.86 10.45
CA VAL A 234 -8.69 -6.44 10.68
C VAL A 234 -10.17 -6.18 10.50
N ALA A 235 -10.78 -6.69 9.44
CA ALA A 235 -12.20 -6.52 9.14
C ALA A 235 -13.10 -7.15 10.22
N GLU A 236 -12.72 -8.31 10.76
CA GLU A 236 -13.42 -8.95 11.88
C GLU A 236 -13.40 -8.10 13.16
N LYS A 237 -12.25 -7.46 13.44
CA LYS A 237 -12.07 -6.64 14.65
C LYS A 237 -12.71 -5.24 14.54
N HIS A 238 -12.86 -4.75 13.33
CA HIS A 238 -13.35 -3.39 13.04
C HIS A 238 -14.37 -3.39 11.89
N PRO A 239 -15.49 -4.13 12.00
CA PRO A 239 -16.47 -4.27 10.92
C PRO A 239 -17.16 -2.94 10.56
N GLU A 240 -17.16 -1.97 11.49
CA GLU A 240 -17.74 -0.64 11.29
C GLU A 240 -16.79 0.37 10.65
N LYS A 241 -15.51 0.03 10.47
CA LYS A 241 -14.51 0.95 9.91
C LYS A 241 -14.41 0.84 8.39
N ARG A 242 -14.10 1.97 7.77
CA ARG A 242 -13.76 2.01 6.35
C ARG A 242 -12.46 1.23 6.14
N LEU A 243 -12.46 0.28 5.24
CA LEU A 243 -11.28 -0.53 4.93
C LEU A 243 -10.60 0.01 3.67
N VAL A 244 -9.33 0.34 3.79
CA VAL A 244 -8.48 0.85 2.69
C VAL A 244 -7.35 -0.14 2.45
N MET A 245 -7.46 -0.91 1.37
CA MET A 245 -6.42 -1.88 0.99
C MET A 245 -5.35 -1.18 0.17
N THR A 246 -4.07 -1.36 0.55
CA THR A 246 -2.94 -0.72 -0.16
C THR A 246 -1.82 -1.70 -0.45
N SER A 247 -1.05 -1.45 -1.52
CA SER A 247 0.26 -2.07 -1.66
C SER A 247 1.17 -1.61 -0.51
N ALA A 248 2.23 -2.33 -0.25
CA ALA A 248 3.26 -1.89 0.69
C ALA A 248 4.30 -0.96 0.03
N MET A 249 4.03 -0.42 -1.17
CA MET A 249 5.03 0.21 -2.04
C MET A 249 6.22 -0.74 -2.25
N ASP A 250 5.91 -1.91 -2.75
CA ASP A 250 6.78 -3.06 -2.90
C ASP A 250 6.92 -3.45 -4.38
N HIS A 251 7.53 -4.59 -4.64
CA HIS A 251 7.67 -5.15 -5.98
C HIS A 251 6.31 -5.36 -6.67
N ALA A 252 6.28 -5.32 -8.00
CA ALA A 252 5.06 -5.50 -8.77
C ALA A 252 4.26 -6.78 -8.38
N LEU A 253 4.95 -7.87 -8.05
CA LEU A 253 4.31 -9.09 -7.54
C LEU A 253 3.56 -8.85 -6.22
N GLY A 254 4.16 -8.12 -5.28
CA GLY A 254 3.51 -7.75 -4.00
C GLY A 254 2.34 -6.79 -4.21
N GLN A 255 2.48 -5.84 -5.14
CA GLN A 255 1.39 -4.96 -5.56
C GLN A 255 0.20 -5.76 -6.12
N MET A 256 0.46 -6.77 -6.97
CA MET A 256 -0.59 -7.64 -7.51
C MET A 256 -1.21 -8.54 -6.44
N PHE A 257 -0.44 -9.00 -5.46
CA PHE A 257 -1.02 -9.71 -4.31
C PHE A 257 -1.97 -8.82 -3.50
N ALA A 258 -1.59 -7.57 -3.26
CA ALA A 258 -2.48 -6.61 -2.61
C ALA A 258 -3.76 -6.34 -3.42
N ALA A 259 -3.66 -6.28 -4.75
CA ALA A 259 -4.80 -6.14 -5.64
C ALA A 259 -5.73 -7.36 -5.60
N TYR A 260 -5.16 -8.57 -5.58
CA TYR A 260 -5.92 -9.81 -5.44
C TYR A 260 -6.68 -9.88 -4.11
N GLU A 261 -6.01 -9.60 -3.00
CA GLU A 261 -6.64 -9.60 -1.68
C GLU A 261 -7.75 -8.53 -1.58
N ALA A 262 -7.57 -7.35 -2.21
CA ALA A 262 -8.60 -6.34 -2.28
C ALA A 262 -9.81 -6.81 -3.13
N ALA A 263 -9.56 -7.42 -4.29
CA ALA A 263 -10.61 -7.97 -5.14
C ALA A 263 -11.38 -9.10 -4.43
N THR A 264 -10.68 -9.96 -3.69
CA THR A 264 -11.28 -11.02 -2.88
C THR A 264 -12.16 -10.45 -1.76
N ALA A 265 -11.71 -9.39 -1.08
CA ALA A 265 -12.51 -8.73 -0.05
C ALA A 265 -13.80 -8.12 -0.64
N ALA A 266 -13.69 -7.45 -1.79
CA ALA A 266 -14.85 -6.90 -2.49
C ALA A 266 -15.83 -7.99 -2.92
N ALA A 267 -15.35 -9.10 -3.48
CA ALA A 267 -16.16 -10.26 -3.87
C ALA A 267 -16.85 -10.94 -2.67
N ALA A 268 -16.23 -10.88 -1.48
CA ALA A 268 -16.82 -11.35 -0.23
C ALA A 268 -17.86 -10.39 0.37
N GLY A 269 -18.17 -9.27 -0.31
CA GLY A 269 -19.19 -8.31 0.10
C GLY A 269 -18.70 -7.21 1.04
N TYR A 270 -17.39 -7.10 1.29
CA TYR A 270 -16.86 -5.98 2.07
C TYR A 270 -16.85 -4.70 1.24
N THR A 271 -17.35 -3.62 1.83
CA THR A 271 -17.28 -2.29 1.22
C THR A 271 -15.88 -1.72 1.40
N LEU A 272 -15.11 -1.69 0.32
CA LEU A 272 -13.80 -1.06 0.29
C LEU A 272 -13.94 0.41 -0.13
N ASP A 273 -13.16 1.27 0.52
CA ASP A 273 -12.94 2.63 0.05
C ASP A 273 -11.94 2.63 -1.12
N TYR A 274 -11.68 3.81 -1.75
CA TYR A 274 -10.58 3.89 -2.73
C TYR A 274 -9.33 3.25 -2.15
N CYS A 275 -8.86 2.20 -2.81
CA CYS A 275 -7.66 1.48 -2.41
C CYS A 275 -6.38 2.29 -2.70
N GLY A 276 -5.22 1.79 -2.34
CA GLY A 276 -3.91 2.36 -2.68
C GLY A 276 -3.06 1.35 -3.44
N LEU A 277 -3.59 0.81 -4.55
CA LEU A 277 -2.97 -0.27 -5.31
C LEU A 277 -2.13 0.22 -6.49
N CYS A 278 -2.38 1.43 -7.00
CA CYS A 278 -1.69 2.01 -8.15
C CYS A 278 -0.41 2.72 -7.71
N THR A 279 0.67 1.97 -7.53
CA THR A 279 1.98 2.47 -7.05
C THR A 279 3.12 2.18 -8.03
N GLU A 280 2.86 1.56 -9.16
CA GLU A 280 3.84 1.17 -10.19
C GLU A 280 4.64 2.36 -10.74
N HIS A 281 4.02 3.53 -10.82
CA HIS A 281 4.64 4.75 -11.34
C HIS A 281 5.63 5.42 -10.37
N LEU A 282 5.69 4.95 -9.12
CA LEU A 282 6.63 5.46 -8.11
C LEU A 282 8.04 4.90 -8.29
N PHE A 283 8.18 3.83 -9.05
CA PHE A 283 9.42 3.11 -9.26
C PHE A 283 9.92 3.22 -10.70
N ALA A 284 11.24 3.05 -10.87
CA ALA A 284 11.82 2.86 -12.18
C ALA A 284 11.23 1.60 -12.84
N LYS A 285 10.97 1.68 -14.15
CA LYS A 285 10.44 0.54 -14.90
C LYS A 285 11.47 -0.59 -14.99
N ASP A 286 10.97 -1.79 -14.84
CA ASP A 286 11.63 -3.06 -15.09
C ASP A 286 10.65 -4.01 -15.77
N ALA A 287 11.08 -5.25 -16.07
CA ALA A 287 10.26 -6.23 -16.77
C ALA A 287 8.93 -6.57 -16.03
N PHE A 288 8.87 -6.35 -14.72
CA PHE A 288 7.65 -6.54 -13.93
C PHE A 288 6.74 -5.31 -13.97
N PHE A 289 7.29 -4.11 -13.69
CA PHE A 289 6.50 -2.87 -13.69
C PHE A 289 6.05 -2.42 -15.08
N GLU A 290 6.68 -2.92 -16.16
CA GLU A 290 6.17 -2.73 -17.53
C GLU A 290 4.86 -3.47 -17.81
N ARG A 291 4.58 -4.54 -17.03
CA ARG A 291 3.37 -5.36 -17.16
C ARG A 291 2.23 -4.91 -16.25
N VAL A 292 2.46 -3.92 -15.40
CA VAL A 292 1.45 -3.35 -14.49
C VAL A 292 1.15 -1.93 -14.92
N THR A 293 -0.11 -1.66 -15.21
CA THR A 293 -0.56 -0.33 -15.63
C THR A 293 -1.78 0.11 -14.84
N SER A 294 -1.95 1.41 -14.66
CA SER A 294 -3.14 1.98 -14.03
C SER A 294 -3.73 3.10 -14.86
N HIS A 295 -5.06 3.21 -14.86
CA HIS A 295 -5.80 4.27 -15.51
C HIS A 295 -7.05 4.60 -14.70
N GLY A 296 -7.25 5.87 -14.36
CA GLY A 296 -8.44 6.34 -13.65
C GLY A 296 -8.69 5.67 -12.28
N GLY A 297 -7.66 5.11 -11.67
CA GLY A 297 -7.74 4.36 -10.43
C GLY A 297 -7.97 2.86 -10.59
N TYR A 298 -8.07 2.36 -11.80
CA TYR A 298 -8.17 0.94 -12.09
C TYR A 298 -6.79 0.38 -12.41
N LEU A 299 -6.37 -0.62 -11.66
CA LEU A 299 -5.13 -1.35 -11.90
C LEU A 299 -5.42 -2.49 -12.87
N ALA A 300 -4.65 -2.56 -13.94
CA ALA A 300 -4.65 -3.68 -14.86
C ALA A 300 -3.48 -4.62 -14.55
N ALA A 301 -3.76 -5.91 -14.52
CA ALA A 301 -2.79 -6.96 -14.24
C ALA A 301 -2.38 -7.68 -15.52
N ASP A 302 -1.16 -8.19 -15.52
CA ASP A 302 -0.76 -9.23 -16.48
C ASP A 302 -1.41 -10.56 -16.06
N HIS A 303 -2.24 -11.11 -16.91
CA HIS A 303 -2.90 -12.41 -16.66
C HIS A 303 -2.11 -13.59 -17.27
N SER A 304 -0.92 -13.36 -17.83
CA SER A 304 -0.11 -14.39 -18.44
C SER A 304 0.49 -15.37 -17.42
N GLY A 305 0.44 -16.66 -17.69
CA GLY A 305 1.12 -17.68 -16.90
C GLY A 305 0.40 -18.13 -15.61
N GLY A 306 -0.88 -17.75 -15.41
CA GLY A 306 -1.65 -18.13 -14.22
C GLY A 306 -1.23 -17.41 -12.95
N GLY A 307 -1.87 -17.74 -11.80
CA GLY A 307 -1.58 -17.11 -10.51
C GLY A 307 -1.73 -15.59 -10.54
N LEU A 308 -0.73 -14.87 -10.01
CA LEU A 308 -0.65 -13.41 -10.04
C LEU A 308 -0.11 -12.85 -11.38
N GLY A 309 0.13 -13.68 -12.39
CA GLY A 309 0.75 -13.27 -13.66
C GLY A 309 2.28 -13.40 -13.64
N PHE A 310 2.95 -12.69 -14.54
CA PHE A 310 4.41 -12.60 -14.68
C PHE A 310 5.14 -13.92 -15.02
N GLY A 311 4.44 -14.97 -15.53
CA GLY A 311 5.04 -16.29 -15.72
C GLY A 311 6.36 -16.28 -16.45
N GLU A 312 6.42 -15.69 -17.67
CA GLU A 312 7.65 -15.62 -18.48
C GLU A 312 8.82 -14.91 -17.79
N VAL A 313 8.52 -13.84 -17.01
CA VAL A 313 9.56 -13.09 -16.30
C VAL A 313 10.09 -13.90 -15.13
N LEU A 314 9.19 -14.52 -14.37
CA LEU A 314 9.54 -15.35 -13.20
C LEU A 314 10.36 -16.59 -13.59
N ASP A 315 10.00 -17.25 -14.72
CA ASP A 315 10.71 -18.43 -15.22
C ASP A 315 12.14 -18.11 -15.67
N GLY A 316 12.39 -16.88 -16.10
CA GLY A 316 13.71 -16.40 -16.54
C GLY A 316 14.63 -15.94 -15.40
N LEU A 317 14.20 -15.91 -14.15
CA LEU A 317 15.00 -15.38 -13.04
C LEU A 317 16.06 -16.39 -12.55
N PRO A 318 17.24 -15.91 -12.14
CA PRO A 318 18.27 -16.74 -11.53
C PRO A 318 17.90 -17.04 -10.06
N TRP A 319 17.11 -18.07 -9.85
CA TRP A 319 16.72 -18.54 -8.54
C TRP A 319 17.87 -19.22 -7.81
N ARG A 320 18.14 -18.86 -6.57
CA ARG A 320 19.06 -19.56 -5.68
C ARG A 320 18.29 -20.28 -4.58
N ARG A 321 18.73 -21.45 -4.18
CA ARG A 321 18.12 -22.19 -3.08
C ARG A 321 18.42 -21.48 -1.75
N LEU A 322 17.39 -21.29 -0.90
CA LEU A 322 17.51 -20.76 0.45
C LEU A 322 17.59 -21.93 1.45
N VAL A 323 16.67 -22.89 1.36
CA VAL A 323 16.60 -24.13 2.15
C VAL A 323 16.19 -25.30 1.27
#